data_3073dd88efd672cbfbd72b8bc359e526
#
_entry.id   3073dd88efd672cbfbd72b8bc359e526
#
_cell.length_a   1.000
_cell.length_b   1.000
_cell.length_c   1.000
_cell.angle_alpha   90.00
_cell.angle_beta   90.00
_cell.angle_gamma   90.00
#
_symmetry.space_group_name_H-M   'P 1'
#
loop_
_entity.id
_entity.type
_entity.pdbx_description
1 polymer ?
#
loop_
_entity_poly.entity_id
_entity_poly.type
_entity_poly.pdbx_seq_one_letter_code
_entity_poly.pdbx_strand_id
1 'polypeptide(L)'
;TEQVTSYRALMIAGPSEKGKELAAKVNAGEELTWEDVSSANWSVANSSSPAGYIYPSLWLQENFGKNITDLPHAVQSDSYGSAFARLASGQVDILCTYADARRDYEDEWTGEYGMTNSIWDDTAVVGVTPAIYNDTISVSKTSPIMDDDFKQALGQAFINIGNTEEGKEVIAIYSHNGYLPAQSSDYDSERAAQEMIQSLNSAG
;
A
#
# COMPACT_ATOMS: atom_id res chain seq x y z
N THR A 1 -7.35 -2.81 -21.89
CA THR A 1 -6.57 -2.46 -20.68
C THR A 1 -6.10 -3.76 -20.07
N GLU A 2 -4.80 -3.89 -19.85
CA GLU A 2 -4.20 -5.05 -19.21
C GLU A 2 -4.73 -5.16 -17.79
N GLN A 3 -5.12 -6.36 -17.34
CA GLN A 3 -5.59 -6.56 -15.97
C GLN A 3 -4.42 -6.42 -15.00
N VAL A 4 -4.58 -5.59 -13.98
CA VAL A 4 -3.58 -5.38 -12.93
C VAL A 4 -3.92 -6.28 -11.74
N THR A 5 -3.03 -7.23 -11.44
CA THR A 5 -3.21 -8.22 -10.36
C THR A 5 -2.50 -7.84 -9.06
N SER A 6 -1.74 -6.75 -9.08
CA SER A 6 -1.00 -6.26 -7.92
C SER A 6 -0.90 -4.74 -7.95
N TYR A 7 -0.65 -4.17 -6.80
CA TYR A 7 -0.31 -2.76 -6.60
C TYR A 7 0.94 -2.65 -5.71
N ARG A 8 1.37 -1.44 -5.38
CA ARG A 8 2.50 -1.21 -4.47
C ARG A 8 2.06 -0.24 -3.37
N ALA A 9 2.75 -0.25 -2.26
CA ALA A 9 2.68 0.85 -1.33
C ALA A 9 3.74 1.90 -1.69
N LEU A 10 3.42 3.14 -1.36
CA LEU A 10 4.29 4.29 -1.54
C LEU A 10 4.54 4.96 -0.20
N MET A 11 5.77 5.42 0.01
CA MET A 11 6.12 6.41 1.00
C MET A 11 6.22 7.76 0.27
N ILE A 12 5.32 8.69 0.60
CA ILE A 12 5.18 9.98 -0.08
C ILE A 12 5.65 11.08 0.87
N ALA A 13 6.67 11.81 0.47
CA ALA A 13 7.12 13.03 1.18
C ALA A 13 6.24 14.21 0.81
N GLY A 14 5.88 15.03 1.81
CA GLY A 14 4.99 16.17 1.70
C GLY A 14 5.71 17.52 1.61
N PRO A 15 4.95 18.63 1.69
CA PRO A 15 5.46 19.98 1.49
C PRO A 15 6.21 20.57 2.71
N SER A 16 6.36 19.85 3.81
CA SER A 16 7.17 20.29 4.96
C SER A 16 8.64 20.51 4.57
N GLU A 17 9.41 21.20 5.40
CA GLU A 17 10.85 21.40 5.14
C GLU A 17 11.58 20.05 5.04
N LYS A 18 11.30 19.12 5.97
CA LYS A 18 11.89 17.78 5.96
C LYS A 18 11.43 16.97 4.75
N GLY A 19 10.15 17.03 4.40
CA GLY A 19 9.62 16.35 3.21
C GLY A 19 10.31 16.84 1.93
N LYS A 20 10.51 18.13 1.78
CA LYS A 20 11.24 18.73 0.64
C LYS A 20 12.72 18.33 0.61
N GLU A 21 13.37 18.22 1.77
CA GLU A 21 14.75 17.72 1.86
C GLU A 21 14.85 16.29 1.33
N LEU A 22 13.97 15.40 1.78
CA LEU A 22 13.92 14.00 1.33
C LEU A 22 13.63 13.91 -0.17
N ALA A 23 12.64 14.67 -0.65
CA ALA A 23 12.30 14.76 -2.06
C ALA A 23 13.48 15.22 -2.92
N ALA A 24 14.23 16.22 -2.47
CA ALA A 24 15.39 16.73 -3.18
C ALA A 24 16.50 15.68 -3.31
N LYS A 25 16.80 14.93 -2.26
CA LYS A 25 17.77 13.83 -2.29
C LYS A 25 17.39 12.76 -3.30
N VAL A 26 16.14 12.27 -3.22
CA VAL A 26 15.66 11.21 -4.13
C VAL A 26 15.64 11.69 -5.58
N ASN A 27 15.20 12.93 -5.83
CA ASN A 27 15.20 13.52 -7.18
C ASN A 27 16.62 13.75 -7.73
N ALA A 28 17.61 13.92 -6.86
CA ALA A 28 19.02 13.97 -7.25
C ALA A 28 19.65 12.57 -7.49
N GLY A 29 18.88 11.49 -7.27
CA GLY A 29 19.36 10.11 -7.37
C GLY A 29 20.19 9.66 -6.17
N GLU A 30 20.10 10.36 -5.04
CA GLU A 30 20.76 9.99 -3.79
C GLU A 30 19.93 8.95 -3.03
N GLU A 31 20.61 8.00 -2.39
CA GLU A 31 19.96 7.04 -1.49
C GLU A 31 19.68 7.71 -0.13
N LEU A 32 18.49 7.44 0.42
CA LEU A 32 18.14 7.87 1.76
C LEU A 32 18.86 7.01 2.79
N THR A 33 19.33 7.64 3.86
CA THR A 33 19.90 6.97 5.02
C THR A 33 18.83 6.71 6.09
N TRP A 34 19.15 5.85 7.06
CA TRP A 34 18.28 5.67 8.24
C TRP A 34 18.06 6.99 9.00
N GLU A 35 19.08 7.84 9.12
CA GLU A 35 18.97 9.15 9.77
C GLU A 35 17.98 10.06 9.03
N ASP A 36 18.01 10.05 7.71
CA ASP A 36 17.06 10.82 6.89
C ASP A 36 15.62 10.44 7.19
N VAL A 37 15.30 9.15 7.19
CA VAL A 37 13.93 8.67 7.35
C VAL A 37 13.48 8.63 8.81
N SER A 38 14.36 8.33 9.75
CA SER A 38 14.02 8.26 11.19
C SER A 38 13.83 9.61 11.84
N SER A 39 14.43 10.68 11.31
CA SER A 39 14.22 12.05 11.77
C SER A 39 12.92 12.68 11.26
N ALA A 40 12.25 12.05 10.29
CA ALA A 40 10.97 12.52 9.75
C ALA A 40 9.79 12.07 10.62
N ASN A 41 8.69 12.86 10.56
CA ASN A 41 7.40 12.47 11.13
C ASN A 41 6.61 11.65 10.12
N TRP A 42 6.18 10.46 10.49
CA TRP A 42 5.49 9.52 9.62
C TRP A 42 4.00 9.42 9.93
N SER A 43 3.17 9.37 8.89
CA SER A 43 1.79 8.92 9.00
C SER A 43 1.70 7.48 8.49
N VAL A 44 1.22 6.59 9.35
CA VAL A 44 0.98 5.18 9.03
C VAL A 44 -0.48 4.83 9.27
N ALA A 45 -0.97 3.77 8.65
CA ALA A 45 -2.29 3.22 8.94
C ALA A 45 -2.24 2.25 10.14
N ASN A 46 -3.34 1.55 10.41
CA ASN A 46 -3.34 0.49 11.42
C ASN A 46 -2.40 -0.66 11.03
N SER A 47 -1.94 -1.43 12.02
CA SER A 47 -0.92 -2.47 11.85
C SER A 47 -1.34 -3.66 10.97
N SER A 48 -2.62 -3.78 10.62
CA SER A 48 -3.12 -4.80 9.69
C SER A 48 -3.23 -4.30 8.24
N SER A 49 -2.95 -3.00 7.98
CA SER A 49 -3.02 -2.42 6.65
C SER A 49 -1.82 -2.83 5.79
N PRO A 50 -2.01 -3.54 4.67
CA PRO A 50 -0.89 -3.90 3.80
C PRO A 50 -0.11 -2.68 3.32
N ALA A 51 -0.75 -1.74 2.63
CA ALA A 51 -0.07 -0.58 2.03
C ALA A 51 0.29 0.52 3.03
N GLY A 52 -0.47 0.66 4.12
CA GLY A 52 -0.24 1.73 5.09
C GLY A 52 0.69 1.38 6.23
N TYR A 53 1.06 0.09 6.41
CA TYR A 53 1.88 -0.36 7.53
C TYR A 53 2.80 -1.54 7.20
N ILE A 54 2.25 -2.67 6.75
CA ILE A 54 2.98 -3.95 6.63
C ILE A 54 4.12 -3.85 5.61
N TYR A 55 3.79 -3.48 4.38
CA TYR A 55 4.78 -3.36 3.31
C TYR A 55 5.74 -2.18 3.47
N PRO A 56 5.32 -1.01 4.00
CA PRO A 56 6.26 0.00 4.49
C PRO A 56 7.24 -0.51 5.56
N SER A 57 6.79 -1.34 6.52
CA SER A 57 7.72 -1.99 7.48
C SER A 57 8.71 -2.91 6.77
N LEU A 58 8.24 -3.69 5.80
CA LEU A 58 9.11 -4.56 4.99
C LEU A 58 10.15 -3.73 4.21
N TRP A 59 9.73 -2.63 3.60
CA TRP A 59 10.63 -1.72 2.91
C TRP A 59 11.70 -1.13 3.83
N LEU A 60 11.32 -0.72 5.05
CA LEU A 60 12.28 -0.25 6.06
C LEU A 60 13.26 -1.37 6.47
N GLN A 61 12.76 -2.61 6.59
CA GLN A 61 13.60 -3.77 6.92
C GLN A 61 14.61 -4.08 5.81
N GLU A 62 14.20 -4.05 4.57
CA GLU A 62 15.04 -4.34 3.42
C GLU A 62 16.14 -3.27 3.20
N ASN A 63 15.79 -2.00 3.40
CA ASN A 63 16.71 -0.89 3.13
C ASN A 63 17.59 -0.51 4.32
N PHE A 64 17.09 -0.69 5.56
CA PHE A 64 17.78 -0.18 6.77
C PHE A 64 17.93 -1.21 7.89
N GLY A 65 17.39 -2.41 7.75
CA GLY A 65 17.33 -3.40 8.82
C GLY A 65 16.47 -2.96 10.02
N LYS A 66 15.48 -2.11 9.76
CA LYS A 66 14.58 -1.47 10.72
C LYS A 66 13.13 -1.68 10.32
N ASN A 67 12.19 -1.33 11.20
CA ASN A 67 10.76 -1.39 10.90
C ASN A 67 10.02 -0.15 11.45
N ILE A 68 8.70 -0.06 11.25
CA ILE A 68 7.92 1.12 11.69
C ILE A 68 8.02 1.34 13.20
N THR A 69 8.14 0.29 14.01
CA THR A 69 8.24 0.45 15.47
C THR A 69 9.59 1.04 15.92
N ASP A 70 10.59 1.07 15.05
CA ASP A 70 11.88 1.73 15.30
C ASP A 70 11.85 3.22 14.97
N LEU A 71 10.79 3.71 14.30
CA LEU A 71 10.62 5.12 13.98
C LEU A 71 10.21 5.91 15.24
N PRO A 72 10.98 6.95 15.64
CA PRO A 72 10.66 7.72 16.85
C PRO A 72 9.38 8.52 16.74
N HIS A 73 8.99 8.88 15.52
CA HIS A 73 7.92 9.83 15.21
C HIS A 73 6.93 9.26 14.18
N ALA A 74 6.35 8.09 14.48
CA ALA A 74 5.28 7.52 13.69
C ALA A 74 3.93 7.73 14.40
N VAL A 75 2.95 8.27 13.67
CA VAL A 75 1.59 8.46 14.15
C VAL A 75 0.63 7.66 13.28
N GLN A 76 -0.33 7.00 13.93
CA GLN A 76 -1.40 6.32 13.21
C GLN A 76 -2.46 7.33 12.78
N SER A 77 -2.89 7.25 11.53
CA SER A 77 -4.04 7.97 10.99
C SER A 77 -5.21 7.03 10.80
N ASP A 78 -6.43 7.49 11.12
CA ASP A 78 -7.64 6.67 11.09
C ASP A 78 -8.15 6.42 9.65
N SER A 79 -7.75 7.30 8.72
CA SER A 79 -8.10 7.19 7.30
C SER A 79 -7.00 7.81 6.42
N TYR A 80 -6.99 7.47 5.14
CA TYR A 80 -6.08 8.13 4.19
C TYR A 80 -6.41 9.61 4.02
N GLY A 81 -7.68 10.02 4.08
CA GLY A 81 -8.07 11.44 4.06
C GLY A 81 -7.42 12.23 5.21
N SER A 82 -7.51 11.71 6.45
CA SER A 82 -6.85 12.35 7.60
C SER A 82 -5.32 12.34 7.48
N ALA A 83 -4.76 11.31 6.87
CA ALA A 83 -3.32 11.21 6.62
C ALA A 83 -2.83 12.24 5.60
N PHE A 84 -3.56 12.42 4.47
CA PHE A 84 -3.28 13.47 3.48
C PHE A 84 -3.46 14.88 4.05
N ALA A 85 -4.48 15.11 4.89
CA ALA A 85 -4.65 16.40 5.58
C ALA A 85 -3.46 16.72 6.51
N ARG A 86 -2.94 15.73 7.23
CA ARG A 86 -1.73 15.88 8.05
C ARG A 86 -0.48 16.15 7.21
N LEU A 87 -0.36 15.50 6.05
CA LEU A 87 0.73 15.71 5.11
C LEU A 87 0.69 17.15 4.56
N ALA A 88 -0.48 17.60 4.09
CA ALA A 88 -0.70 18.95 3.58
C ALA A 88 -0.37 20.03 4.62
N SER A 89 -0.79 19.83 5.87
CA SER A 89 -0.52 20.77 6.96
C SER A 89 0.91 20.74 7.51
N GLY A 90 1.76 19.82 7.06
CA GLY A 90 3.11 19.64 7.57
C GLY A 90 3.20 19.03 8.97
N GLN A 91 2.12 18.43 9.48
CA GLN A 91 2.14 17.68 10.75
C GLN A 91 2.93 16.38 10.63
N VAL A 92 2.97 15.82 9.42
CA VAL A 92 3.82 14.69 9.06
C VAL A 92 4.62 15.03 7.81
N ASP A 93 5.78 14.43 7.68
CA ASP A 93 6.71 14.64 6.58
C ASP A 93 6.58 13.54 5.52
N ILE A 94 6.22 12.33 5.95
CA ILE A 94 6.06 11.14 5.11
C ILE A 94 4.70 10.47 5.40
N LEU A 95 4.03 10.05 4.34
CA LEU A 95 2.78 9.29 4.35
C LEU A 95 2.98 7.91 3.73
N CYS A 96 2.55 6.84 4.42
CA CYS A 96 2.45 5.49 3.86
C CYS A 96 1.06 5.27 3.27
N THR A 97 0.99 4.89 1.98
CA THR A 97 -0.28 4.70 1.27
C THR A 97 -0.15 3.74 0.08
N TYR A 98 -1.27 3.39 -0.55
CA TYR A 98 -1.30 2.63 -1.80
C TYR A 98 -0.91 3.49 -3.03
N ALA A 99 -0.45 2.85 -4.07
CA ALA A 99 -0.04 3.51 -5.31
C ALA A 99 -1.22 3.61 -6.33
N ASP A 100 -1.51 4.75 -6.93
CA ASP A 100 -1.03 6.05 -6.48
C ASP A 100 -2.21 6.83 -5.89
N ALA A 101 -2.32 6.84 -4.59
CA ALA A 101 -3.43 7.45 -3.86
C ALA A 101 -3.55 8.96 -4.09
N ARG A 102 -2.49 9.63 -4.58
CA ARG A 102 -2.55 11.07 -4.89
C ARG A 102 -3.64 11.40 -5.90
N ARG A 103 -4.00 10.46 -6.78
CA ARG A 103 -5.10 10.64 -7.75
C ARG A 103 -6.46 10.77 -7.10
N ASP A 104 -6.64 10.07 -5.98
CA ASP A 104 -7.92 10.04 -5.27
C ASP A 104 -8.10 11.26 -4.36
N TYR A 105 -7.00 11.99 -4.08
CA TYR A 105 -6.97 13.17 -3.20
C TYR A 105 -6.53 14.46 -3.89
N GLU A 106 -6.46 14.47 -5.22
CA GLU A 106 -6.01 15.63 -6.00
C GLU A 106 -6.95 16.85 -5.85
N ASP A 107 -8.25 16.58 -5.87
CA ASP A 107 -9.26 17.64 -5.72
C ASP A 107 -9.32 18.17 -4.28
N GLU A 108 -9.25 17.27 -3.28
CA GLU A 108 -9.25 17.64 -1.86
C GLU A 108 -7.97 18.41 -1.49
N TRP A 109 -6.84 18.12 -2.15
CA TRP A 109 -5.55 18.75 -1.87
C TRP A 109 -5.62 20.27 -1.98
N THR A 110 -6.16 20.77 -3.08
CA THR A 110 -6.32 22.22 -3.31
C THR A 110 -7.63 22.76 -2.74
N GLY A 111 -8.72 21.99 -2.80
CA GLY A 111 -10.05 22.42 -2.39
C GLY A 111 -10.27 22.39 -0.89
N GLU A 112 -10.00 21.24 -0.25
CA GLU A 112 -10.32 21.01 1.17
C GLU A 112 -9.12 21.28 2.09
N TYR A 113 -7.91 20.83 1.69
CA TYR A 113 -6.70 21.02 2.50
C TYR A 113 -6.04 22.38 2.28
N GLY A 114 -6.54 23.17 1.32
CA GLY A 114 -6.16 24.58 1.11
C GLY A 114 -4.75 24.77 0.55
N MET A 115 -4.22 23.77 -0.14
CA MET A 115 -2.91 23.87 -0.78
C MET A 115 -2.99 24.72 -2.05
N THR A 116 -1.92 25.48 -2.35
CA THR A 116 -1.88 26.39 -3.49
C THR A 116 -1.40 25.69 -4.76
N ASN A 117 -0.47 24.74 -4.60
CA ASN A 117 0.06 23.96 -5.71
C ASN A 117 -0.69 22.62 -5.83
N SER A 118 -0.50 21.94 -6.93
CA SER A 118 -1.03 20.58 -7.10
C SER A 118 -0.36 19.59 -6.14
N ILE A 119 -1.05 18.51 -5.83
CA ILE A 119 -0.47 17.41 -5.03
C ILE A 119 0.80 16.83 -5.68
N TRP A 120 0.89 16.89 -7.00
CA TRP A 120 2.01 16.41 -7.79
C TRP A 120 3.25 17.30 -7.68
N ASP A 121 3.05 18.61 -7.49
CA ASP A 121 4.12 19.59 -7.30
C ASP A 121 4.59 19.62 -5.84
N ASP A 122 3.69 19.41 -4.89
CA ASP A 122 3.96 19.49 -3.46
C ASP A 122 4.50 18.19 -2.84
N THR A 123 4.40 17.07 -3.56
CA THR A 123 4.76 15.76 -3.02
C THR A 123 5.71 15.00 -3.92
N ALA A 124 6.53 14.14 -3.31
CA ALA A 124 7.42 13.22 -4.03
C ALA A 124 7.35 11.81 -3.45
N VAL A 125 7.48 10.80 -4.31
CA VAL A 125 7.62 9.42 -3.87
C VAL A 125 9.06 9.21 -3.42
N VAL A 126 9.25 8.88 -2.14
CA VAL A 126 10.57 8.64 -1.53
C VAL A 126 10.86 7.18 -1.26
N GLY A 127 9.85 6.33 -1.37
CA GLY A 127 10.00 4.90 -1.27
C GLY A 127 8.86 4.15 -1.96
N VAL A 128 9.19 2.99 -2.53
CA VAL A 128 8.24 2.10 -3.23
C VAL A 128 8.46 0.68 -2.72
N THR A 129 7.40 -0.01 -2.35
CA THR A 129 7.50 -1.37 -1.82
C THR A 129 7.52 -2.43 -2.94
N PRO A 130 7.86 -3.69 -2.63
CA PRO A 130 7.50 -4.83 -3.48
C PRO A 130 6.00 -4.85 -3.81
N ALA A 131 5.63 -5.65 -4.82
CA ALA A 131 4.23 -5.79 -5.23
C ALA A 131 3.38 -6.43 -4.13
N ILE A 132 2.21 -5.87 -3.92
CA ILE A 132 1.13 -6.38 -3.07
C ILE A 132 0.10 -6.97 -4.02
N TYR A 133 -0.12 -8.28 -3.96
CA TYR A 133 -1.12 -8.91 -4.80
C TYR A 133 -2.54 -8.58 -4.32
N ASN A 134 -3.45 -8.43 -5.27
CA ASN A 134 -4.87 -8.17 -4.98
C ASN A 134 -5.51 -9.34 -4.24
N ASP A 135 -6.67 -9.09 -3.65
CA ASP A 135 -7.45 -10.06 -2.92
C ASP A 135 -7.73 -11.33 -3.73
N THR A 136 -7.77 -12.46 -3.03
CA THR A 136 -8.03 -13.77 -3.65
C THR A 136 -9.39 -14.33 -3.27
N ILE A 137 -9.96 -15.11 -4.17
CA ILE A 137 -11.02 -16.06 -3.84
C ILE A 137 -10.34 -17.36 -3.41
N SER A 138 -10.40 -17.65 -2.12
CA SER A 138 -9.76 -18.82 -1.52
C SER A 138 -10.78 -19.89 -1.16
N VAL A 139 -10.37 -21.16 -1.26
CA VAL A 139 -11.20 -22.32 -0.89
C VAL A 139 -10.52 -23.16 0.17
N SER A 140 -11.31 -23.88 0.97
CA SER A 140 -10.78 -24.77 2.02
C SER A 140 -10.05 -25.96 1.40
N LYS A 141 -8.83 -26.21 1.87
CA LYS A 141 -8.04 -27.39 1.50
C LYS A 141 -8.57 -28.70 2.10
N THR A 142 -9.36 -28.62 3.16
CA THR A 142 -9.83 -29.77 3.95
C THR A 142 -11.30 -30.10 3.71
N SER A 143 -11.99 -29.30 2.91
CA SER A 143 -13.39 -29.56 2.57
C SER A 143 -13.50 -30.73 1.57
N PRO A 144 -14.30 -31.75 1.86
CA PRO A 144 -14.41 -32.93 1.00
C PRO A 144 -15.09 -32.65 -0.36
N ILE A 145 -15.77 -31.50 -0.48
CA ILE A 145 -16.40 -31.07 -1.74
C ILE A 145 -15.47 -30.23 -2.60
N MET A 146 -14.30 -29.83 -2.10
CA MET A 146 -13.32 -29.00 -2.79
C MET A 146 -12.24 -29.87 -3.43
N ASP A 147 -12.65 -30.87 -4.21
CA ASP A 147 -11.71 -31.62 -5.06
C ASP A 147 -11.18 -30.74 -6.22
N ASP A 148 -10.23 -31.26 -6.96
CA ASP A 148 -9.56 -30.48 -8.00
C ASP A 148 -10.48 -30.13 -9.16
N ASP A 149 -11.41 -31.02 -9.52
CA ASP A 149 -12.39 -30.77 -10.59
C ASP A 149 -13.37 -29.65 -10.19
N PHE A 150 -13.86 -29.67 -8.95
CA PHE A 150 -14.75 -28.62 -8.44
C PHE A 150 -14.03 -27.28 -8.33
N LYS A 151 -12.79 -27.24 -7.84
CA LYS A 151 -11.98 -26.03 -7.78
C LYS A 151 -11.78 -25.41 -9.16
N GLN A 152 -11.44 -26.25 -10.17
CA GLN A 152 -11.27 -25.78 -11.54
C GLN A 152 -12.57 -25.22 -12.11
N ALA A 153 -13.67 -25.92 -11.94
CA ALA A 153 -14.98 -25.47 -12.41
C ALA A 153 -15.43 -24.17 -11.72
N LEU A 154 -15.21 -24.04 -10.41
CA LEU A 154 -15.52 -22.85 -9.65
C LEU A 154 -14.68 -21.65 -10.09
N GLY A 155 -13.36 -21.83 -10.23
CA GLY A 155 -12.46 -20.80 -10.72
C GLY A 155 -12.86 -20.31 -12.12
N GLN A 156 -13.19 -21.24 -13.03
CA GLN A 156 -13.64 -20.88 -14.38
C GLN A 156 -14.98 -20.14 -14.35
N ALA A 157 -15.88 -20.50 -13.43
CA ALA A 157 -17.17 -19.83 -13.26
C ALA A 157 -16.97 -18.36 -12.85
N PHE A 158 -16.09 -18.07 -11.88
CA PHE A 158 -15.76 -16.69 -11.49
C PHE A 158 -15.15 -15.90 -12.65
N ILE A 159 -14.22 -16.48 -13.41
CA ILE A 159 -13.62 -15.84 -14.59
C ILE A 159 -14.71 -15.52 -15.62
N ASN A 160 -15.60 -16.47 -15.90
CA ASN A 160 -16.69 -16.27 -16.86
C ASN A 160 -17.66 -15.17 -16.39
N ILE A 161 -18.06 -15.16 -15.12
CA ILE A 161 -18.92 -14.11 -14.54
C ILE A 161 -18.26 -12.75 -14.65
N GLY A 162 -16.98 -12.63 -14.27
CA GLY A 162 -16.23 -11.38 -14.36
C GLY A 162 -16.03 -10.86 -15.80
N ASN A 163 -16.32 -11.67 -16.82
CA ASN A 163 -16.28 -11.26 -18.23
C ASN A 163 -17.64 -10.86 -18.80
N THR A 164 -18.75 -11.02 -18.04
CA THR A 164 -20.09 -10.53 -18.44
C THR A 164 -20.31 -9.11 -17.96
N GLU A 165 -21.19 -8.34 -18.62
CA GLU A 165 -21.52 -6.99 -18.19
C GLU A 165 -22.20 -6.96 -16.82
N GLU A 166 -23.19 -7.87 -16.62
CA GLU A 166 -23.89 -8.03 -15.34
C GLU A 166 -22.94 -8.45 -14.21
N GLY A 167 -22.00 -9.36 -14.52
CA GLY A 167 -20.99 -9.80 -13.55
C GLY A 167 -20.05 -8.67 -13.15
N LYS A 168 -19.60 -7.84 -14.09
CA LYS A 168 -18.78 -6.64 -13.81
C LYS A 168 -19.49 -5.63 -12.93
N GLU A 169 -20.78 -5.40 -13.14
CA GLU A 169 -21.59 -4.53 -12.28
C GLU A 169 -21.59 -5.03 -10.82
N VAL A 170 -21.71 -6.35 -10.62
CA VAL A 170 -21.71 -6.95 -9.27
C VAL A 170 -20.33 -6.84 -8.60
N ILE A 171 -19.25 -7.19 -9.31
CA ILE A 171 -17.92 -7.19 -8.73
C ILE A 171 -17.31 -5.78 -8.58
N ALA A 172 -17.87 -4.79 -9.26
CA ALA A 172 -17.47 -3.39 -9.14
C ALA A 172 -17.65 -2.83 -7.72
N ILE A 173 -18.51 -3.43 -6.88
CA ILE A 173 -18.66 -3.07 -5.47
C ILE A 173 -17.34 -3.24 -4.68
N TYR A 174 -16.46 -4.11 -5.15
CA TYR A 174 -15.11 -4.33 -4.63
C TYR A 174 -14.02 -3.66 -5.47
N SER A 175 -14.40 -2.78 -6.40
CA SER A 175 -13.50 -2.19 -7.41
C SER A 175 -12.81 -3.25 -8.29
N HIS A 176 -13.38 -4.44 -8.40
CA HIS A 176 -12.86 -5.50 -9.26
C HIS A 176 -13.35 -5.33 -10.70
N ASN A 177 -12.50 -5.67 -11.66
CA ASN A 177 -12.80 -5.62 -13.11
C ASN A 177 -12.82 -7.01 -13.76
N GLY A 178 -12.54 -8.06 -13.00
CA GLY A 178 -12.48 -9.44 -13.45
C GLY A 178 -11.60 -10.31 -12.57
N TYR A 179 -11.41 -11.55 -12.95
CA TYR A 179 -10.61 -12.51 -12.21
C TYR A 179 -9.61 -13.21 -13.13
N LEU A 180 -8.44 -13.54 -12.59
CA LEU A 180 -7.40 -14.34 -13.22
C LEU A 180 -7.02 -15.52 -12.32
N PRO A 181 -6.55 -16.64 -12.89
CA PRO A 181 -5.96 -17.70 -12.08
C PRO A 181 -4.77 -17.16 -11.30
N ALA A 182 -4.68 -17.52 -10.03
CA ALA A 182 -3.56 -17.19 -9.15
C ALA A 182 -2.78 -18.45 -8.78
N GLN A 183 -1.48 -18.28 -8.53
CA GLN A 183 -0.60 -19.33 -8.04
C GLN A 183 -0.10 -18.99 -6.64
N SER A 184 0.22 -20.02 -5.87
CA SER A 184 0.72 -19.84 -4.50
C SER A 184 1.98 -18.96 -4.43
N SER A 185 2.85 -19.05 -5.42
CA SER A 185 4.08 -18.25 -5.53
C SER A 185 3.84 -16.76 -5.73
N ASP A 186 2.68 -16.36 -6.27
CA ASP A 186 2.32 -14.95 -6.43
C ASP A 186 2.23 -14.22 -5.08
N TYR A 187 2.02 -14.97 -4.00
CA TYR A 187 1.85 -14.47 -2.62
C TYR A 187 3.08 -14.69 -1.72
N ASP A 188 4.26 -14.92 -2.28
CA ASP A 188 5.48 -15.13 -1.50
C ASP A 188 5.91 -13.86 -0.75
N SER A 189 5.70 -12.68 -1.33
CA SER A 189 5.91 -11.39 -0.64
C SER A 189 4.97 -11.21 0.56
N GLU A 190 3.72 -11.67 0.46
CA GLU A 190 2.76 -11.64 1.58
C GLU A 190 3.19 -12.59 2.71
N ARG A 191 3.71 -13.78 2.38
CA ARG A 191 4.25 -14.69 3.39
C ARG A 191 5.42 -14.07 4.14
N ALA A 192 6.37 -13.47 3.42
CA ALA A 192 7.50 -12.77 4.04
C ALA A 192 7.04 -11.63 4.95
N ALA A 193 6.04 -10.86 4.51
CA ALA A 193 5.44 -9.80 5.32
C ALA A 193 4.76 -10.34 6.59
N GLN A 194 4.01 -11.43 6.50
CA GLN A 194 3.36 -12.07 7.64
C GLN A 194 4.36 -12.69 8.61
N GLU A 195 5.42 -13.31 8.13
CA GLU A 195 6.51 -13.86 8.97
C GLU A 195 7.21 -12.73 9.74
N MET A 196 7.46 -11.59 9.09
CA MET A 196 8.03 -10.42 9.75
C MET A 196 7.11 -9.92 10.89
N ILE A 197 5.80 -9.77 10.64
CA ILE A 197 4.84 -9.31 11.65
C ILE A 197 4.79 -10.29 12.83
N GLN A 198 4.77 -11.60 12.56
CA GLN A 198 4.79 -12.60 13.61
C GLN A 198 6.06 -12.52 14.46
N SER A 199 7.21 -12.25 13.84
CA SER A 199 8.48 -12.07 14.56
C SER A 199 8.45 -10.83 15.46
N LEU A 200 7.86 -9.72 14.99
CA LEU A 200 7.71 -8.49 15.78
C LEU A 200 6.78 -8.69 16.98
N ASN A 201 5.65 -9.37 16.78
CA ASN A 201 4.69 -9.67 17.85
C ASN A 201 5.22 -10.69 18.87
N SER A 202 6.21 -11.50 18.51
CA SER A 202 6.82 -12.49 19.39
C SER A 202 7.98 -11.94 20.21
N ALA A 203 8.50 -10.78 19.85
CA ALA A 203 9.62 -10.11 20.49
C ALA A 203 9.20 -9.06 21.57
N GLY A 204 7.91 -8.81 21.73
CA GLY A 204 7.31 -7.91 22.73
C GLY A 204 6.56 -8.69 23.81
#